data_46d2ae149b9852869dcb690e00bbc819
#
_entry.id   46d2ae149b9852869dcb690e00bbc819
#
_cell.length_a   1.000
_cell.length_b   1.000
_cell.length_c   1.000
_cell.angle_alpha   90.00
_cell.angle_beta   90.00
_cell.angle_gamma   90.00
#
_symmetry.space_group_name_H-M   'P 1'
#
loop_
_entity.id
_entity.type
_entity.pdbx_description
1 polymer ?
#
loop_
_entity_poly.entity_id
_entity_poly.type
_entity_poly.pdbx_seq_one_letter_code
_entity_poly.pdbx_strand_id
1 'polypeptide(L)'
;MAPSKPAATAAKRTAGSNTLPDPATLDTLEAIERKALWLSSWLIHNANHIRPSRDGLKVGGHQASCASAVTLLTALYMNVLKPEDRVAVKPHASPVFHAIQYLFGRQTRDQLERFRSLGGAQSYPSRTKDSDDVDFSTGSVGLGVGATLFAAMVRDYVRLHGLAGEGEPNGRIVALMGDAELDEGNVFEALLEGWKHDVRNLWWVIDYNRQSLDGVVHDYLFQRIKDFFGTVGWNVIELKYGKLLQTAFEEPGGGALMNWIDTCSNQLYSALTFQGGAAWRSHLKTDLGRTKGIKALLDDHDDDALHRLMTNLGGHDMTATLEAFNTVADDTPQCFVAYTIKGYNTPLAGHKDNHSGLMNLEQMA
;
A
#
# COMPACT_ATOMS: atom_id res chain seq x y z
N MET A 1 19.38 28.79 29.47
CA MET A 1 19.90 28.31 28.17
C MET A 1 20.22 26.83 28.35
N ALA A 2 19.38 25.94 27.81
CA ALA A 2 19.71 24.54 27.79
C ALA A 2 20.75 24.29 26.68
N PRO A 3 21.74 23.39 26.86
CA PRO A 3 22.74 23.12 25.85
C PRO A 3 22.07 22.53 24.62
N SER A 4 22.37 23.10 23.45
CA SER A 4 21.96 22.54 22.14
C SER A 4 22.45 21.10 22.03
N LYS A 5 21.54 20.14 21.89
CA LYS A 5 21.89 18.74 21.55
C LYS A 5 22.70 18.76 20.26
N PRO A 6 23.83 18.01 20.19
CA PRO A 6 24.47 17.77 18.89
C PRO A 6 23.49 17.04 17.99
N ALA A 7 23.29 17.54 16.78
CA ALA A 7 22.54 16.88 15.74
C ALA A 7 23.16 15.47 15.54
N ALA A 8 22.37 14.43 15.75
CA ALA A 8 22.83 13.07 15.46
C ALA A 8 23.20 13.03 13.96
N THR A 9 24.46 12.73 13.68
CA THR A 9 24.94 12.62 12.30
C THR A 9 24.25 11.41 11.69
N ALA A 10 23.41 11.62 10.67
CA ALA A 10 22.71 10.55 9.97
C ALA A 10 23.71 9.44 9.58
N ALA A 11 23.48 8.23 10.08
CA ALA A 11 24.34 7.10 9.73
C ALA A 11 24.10 6.75 8.26
N LYS A 12 25.11 6.98 7.40
CA LYS A 12 25.05 6.55 5.99
C LYS A 12 24.88 5.03 5.97
N ARG A 13 23.72 4.56 5.50
CA ARG A 13 23.56 3.13 5.15
C ARG A 13 24.60 2.82 4.07
N THR A 14 25.35 1.73 4.24
CA THR A 14 26.06 1.13 3.12
C THR A 14 25.03 0.79 2.06
N ALA A 15 25.08 1.48 0.93
CA ALA A 15 24.18 1.31 -0.19
C ALA A 15 24.13 -0.18 -0.56
N GLY A 16 23.06 -0.89 -0.19
CA GLY A 16 22.62 -2.03 -0.97
C GLY A 16 22.42 -1.50 -2.38
N SER A 17 22.80 -2.25 -3.40
CA SER A 17 22.74 -1.79 -4.79
C SER A 17 21.37 -1.16 -5.06
N ASN A 18 21.33 0.14 -5.31
CA ASN A 18 20.13 0.91 -5.72
C ASN A 18 19.67 0.50 -7.14
N THR A 19 19.94 -0.72 -7.55
CA THR A 19 19.58 -1.24 -8.87
C THR A 19 18.24 -1.94 -8.78
N LEU A 20 17.36 -1.59 -9.69
CA LEU A 20 16.12 -2.36 -9.91
C LEU A 20 16.46 -3.82 -10.21
N PRO A 21 15.58 -4.75 -9.83
CA PRO A 21 15.68 -6.14 -10.27
C PRO A 21 15.73 -6.22 -11.80
N ASP A 22 16.37 -7.27 -12.31
CA ASP A 22 16.32 -7.57 -13.74
C ASP A 22 14.88 -7.90 -14.21
N PRO A 23 14.59 -7.83 -15.51
CA PRO A 23 13.24 -8.06 -16.04
C PRO A 23 12.63 -9.41 -15.63
N ALA A 24 13.42 -10.49 -15.58
CA ALA A 24 12.89 -11.80 -15.20
C ALA A 24 12.48 -11.86 -13.73
N THR A 25 13.21 -11.15 -12.87
CA THR A 25 12.84 -10.98 -11.46
C THR A 25 11.57 -10.12 -11.33
N LEU A 26 11.42 -9.05 -12.11
CA LEU A 26 10.20 -8.24 -12.15
C LEU A 26 8.99 -9.07 -12.59
N ASP A 27 9.09 -9.85 -13.67
CA ASP A 27 8.04 -10.76 -14.13
C ASP A 27 7.63 -11.76 -13.03
N THR A 28 8.62 -12.25 -12.27
CA THR A 28 8.38 -13.15 -11.14
C THR A 28 7.63 -12.46 -10.01
N LEU A 29 8.02 -11.23 -9.65
CA LEU A 29 7.33 -10.44 -8.62
C LEU A 29 5.89 -10.16 -9.00
N GLU A 30 5.61 -9.80 -10.25
CA GLU A 30 4.26 -9.61 -10.76
C GLU A 30 3.44 -10.92 -10.78
N ALA A 31 4.07 -12.05 -11.07
CA ALA A 31 3.40 -13.35 -10.98
C ALA A 31 3.05 -13.70 -9.52
N ILE A 32 3.92 -13.39 -8.58
CA ILE A 32 3.67 -13.56 -7.13
C ILE A 32 2.54 -12.61 -6.68
N GLU A 33 2.56 -11.36 -7.13
CA GLU A 33 1.50 -10.38 -6.85
C GLU A 33 0.13 -10.89 -7.29
N ARG A 34 0.00 -11.32 -8.54
CA ARG A 34 -1.26 -11.92 -9.05
C ARG A 34 -1.69 -13.13 -8.22
N LYS A 35 -0.74 -13.97 -7.81
CA LYS A 35 -1.02 -15.13 -6.96
C LYS A 35 -1.48 -14.73 -5.55
N ALA A 36 -0.84 -13.73 -4.96
CA ALA A 36 -1.20 -13.21 -3.65
C ALA A 36 -2.59 -12.54 -3.67
N LEU A 37 -2.91 -11.79 -4.73
CA LEU A 37 -4.22 -11.21 -4.94
C LEU A 37 -5.31 -12.29 -5.04
N TRP A 38 -5.06 -13.32 -5.85
CA TRP A 38 -6.00 -14.44 -6.00
C TRP A 38 -6.21 -15.18 -4.68
N LEU A 39 -5.13 -15.55 -3.98
CA LEU A 39 -5.21 -16.24 -2.69
C LEU A 39 -5.97 -15.42 -1.65
N SER A 40 -5.66 -14.13 -1.52
CA SER A 40 -6.33 -13.25 -0.55
C SER A 40 -7.83 -13.09 -0.85
N SER A 41 -8.19 -12.98 -2.11
CA SER A 41 -9.60 -12.92 -2.55
C SER A 41 -10.31 -14.25 -2.29
N TRP A 42 -9.62 -15.37 -2.60
CA TRP A 42 -10.15 -16.70 -2.37
C TRP A 42 -10.36 -17.02 -0.88
N LEU A 43 -9.46 -16.61 0.01
CA LEU A 43 -9.62 -16.79 1.46
C LEU A 43 -10.95 -16.22 1.95
N ILE A 44 -11.26 -14.99 1.54
CA ILE A 44 -12.49 -14.30 1.90
C ILE A 44 -13.68 -14.99 1.25
N HIS A 45 -13.57 -15.33 -0.03
CA HIS A 45 -14.65 -16.02 -0.77
C HIS A 45 -14.97 -17.39 -0.17
N ASN A 46 -13.94 -18.19 0.11
CA ASN A 46 -14.10 -19.51 0.77
C ASN A 46 -14.82 -19.39 2.10
N ALA A 47 -14.43 -18.42 2.94
CA ALA A 47 -15.01 -18.21 4.26
C ALA A 47 -16.49 -17.80 4.22
N ASN A 48 -16.93 -17.17 3.12
CA ASN A 48 -18.27 -16.61 3.00
C ASN A 48 -19.23 -17.40 2.10
N HIS A 49 -18.69 -18.18 1.13
CA HIS A 49 -19.51 -18.80 0.09
C HIS A 49 -19.31 -20.31 -0.06
N ILE A 50 -18.13 -20.85 0.29
CA ILE A 50 -17.80 -22.27 0.07
C ILE A 50 -17.90 -23.04 1.39
N ARG A 51 -17.23 -22.53 2.45
CA ARG A 51 -17.21 -23.17 3.76
C ARG A 51 -18.62 -23.19 4.38
N PRO A 52 -19.09 -24.33 4.92
CA PRO A 52 -20.39 -24.42 5.59
C PRO A 52 -20.49 -23.40 6.74
N SER A 53 -21.59 -22.63 6.75
CA SER A 53 -21.93 -21.71 7.83
C SER A 53 -22.91 -22.37 8.80
N ARG A 54 -22.76 -22.15 10.12
CA ARG A 54 -23.67 -22.68 11.14
C ARG A 54 -25.04 -22.03 11.14
N ASP A 55 -25.08 -20.74 10.83
CA ASP A 55 -26.27 -19.87 10.96
C ASP A 55 -26.61 -19.12 9.66
N GLY A 56 -25.88 -19.40 8.57
CA GLY A 56 -26.08 -18.74 7.29
C GLY A 56 -25.49 -17.33 7.20
N LEU A 57 -24.93 -16.79 8.30
CA LEU A 57 -24.31 -15.47 8.30
C LEU A 57 -22.96 -15.48 7.59
N LYS A 58 -22.67 -14.36 6.92
CA LYS A 58 -21.36 -14.12 6.29
C LYS A 58 -20.37 -13.65 7.35
N VAL A 59 -19.13 -14.13 7.27
CA VAL A 59 -18.06 -13.68 8.18
C VAL A 59 -17.40 -12.37 7.72
N GLY A 60 -17.74 -11.89 6.52
CA GLY A 60 -17.22 -10.67 5.95
C GLY A 60 -15.77 -10.77 5.45
N GLY A 61 -15.22 -9.65 5.08
CA GLY A 61 -13.84 -9.48 4.58
C GLY A 61 -13.72 -8.21 3.76
N HIS A 62 -12.49 -7.93 3.28
CA HIS A 62 -12.18 -6.67 2.60
C HIS A 62 -11.35 -6.94 1.34
N GLN A 63 -11.98 -7.62 0.33
CA GLN A 63 -11.29 -7.99 -0.91
C GLN A 63 -10.71 -6.76 -1.63
N ALA A 64 -11.47 -5.67 -1.69
CA ALA A 64 -11.01 -4.44 -2.33
C ALA A 64 -9.82 -3.78 -1.61
N SER A 65 -9.76 -3.85 -0.27
CA SER A 65 -8.62 -3.34 0.49
C SER A 65 -7.38 -4.24 0.35
N CYS A 66 -7.58 -5.53 0.15
CA CYS A 66 -6.48 -6.45 -0.20
C CYS A 66 -5.91 -6.09 -1.57
N ALA A 67 -6.78 -5.90 -2.55
CA ALA A 67 -6.39 -5.56 -3.91
C ALA A 67 -5.62 -4.23 -4.01
N SER A 68 -5.99 -3.21 -3.22
CA SER A 68 -5.26 -1.94 -3.22
C SER A 68 -3.84 -2.06 -2.67
N ALA A 69 -3.58 -2.99 -1.76
CA ALA A 69 -2.31 -3.11 -1.04
C ALA A 69 -1.38 -4.21 -1.56
N VAL A 70 -1.84 -5.06 -2.50
CA VAL A 70 -1.11 -6.28 -2.87
C VAL A 70 0.25 -5.99 -3.51
N THR A 71 0.36 -5.00 -4.39
CA THR A 71 1.63 -4.60 -5.03
C THR A 71 2.65 -4.15 -3.98
N LEU A 72 2.20 -3.24 -3.08
CA LEU A 72 3.04 -2.71 -2.00
C LEU A 72 3.56 -3.81 -1.07
N LEU A 73 2.68 -4.73 -0.64
CA LEU A 73 3.07 -5.85 0.22
C LEU A 73 3.98 -6.83 -0.51
N THR A 74 3.71 -7.13 -1.78
CA THR A 74 4.59 -8.00 -2.57
C THR A 74 5.97 -7.39 -2.74
N ALA A 75 6.07 -6.10 -3.10
CA ALA A 75 7.35 -5.40 -3.21
C ALA A 75 8.12 -5.42 -1.88
N LEU A 76 7.44 -5.09 -0.76
CA LEU A 76 8.05 -5.10 0.56
C LEU A 76 8.59 -6.48 0.93
N TYR A 77 7.73 -7.51 0.96
CA TYR A 77 8.10 -8.82 1.49
C TYR A 77 9.01 -9.62 0.58
N MET A 78 8.88 -9.50 -0.75
CA MET A 78 9.64 -10.31 -1.69
C MET A 78 10.97 -9.69 -2.13
N ASN A 79 11.16 -8.36 -1.95
CA ASN A 79 12.35 -7.70 -2.46
C ASN A 79 13.02 -6.73 -1.47
N VAL A 80 12.25 -5.99 -0.68
CA VAL A 80 12.75 -4.81 0.06
C VAL A 80 13.13 -5.11 1.50
N LEU A 81 12.32 -5.92 2.20
CA LEU A 81 12.52 -6.21 3.62
C LEU A 81 13.73 -7.12 3.85
N LYS A 82 14.43 -6.85 4.94
CA LYS A 82 15.53 -7.66 5.45
C LYS A 82 15.08 -8.41 6.72
N PRO A 83 15.79 -9.47 7.12
CA PRO A 83 15.41 -10.26 8.31
C PRO A 83 15.28 -9.45 9.61
N GLU A 84 16.04 -8.37 9.73
CA GLU A 84 16.02 -7.47 10.89
C GLU A 84 14.87 -6.44 10.87
N ASP A 85 14.21 -6.24 9.73
CA ASP A 85 13.07 -5.32 9.61
C ASP A 85 11.83 -5.88 10.31
N ARG A 86 10.93 -5.02 10.74
CA ARG A 86 9.65 -5.38 11.36
C ARG A 86 8.52 -4.60 10.71
N VAL A 87 7.38 -5.27 10.47
CA VAL A 87 6.28 -4.73 9.68
C VAL A 87 4.95 -4.80 10.42
N ALA A 88 4.28 -3.66 10.54
CA ALA A 88 2.86 -3.60 10.89
C ALA A 88 2.02 -3.54 9.60
N VAL A 89 1.22 -4.57 9.36
CA VAL A 89 0.35 -4.63 8.18
C VAL A 89 -1.02 -4.07 8.53
N LYS A 90 -1.56 -3.17 7.71
CA LYS A 90 -2.91 -2.62 7.92
C LYS A 90 -3.95 -3.74 8.09
N PRO A 91 -4.90 -3.60 9.03
CA PRO A 91 -5.82 -4.68 9.38
C PRO A 91 -6.56 -5.27 8.18
N HIS A 92 -7.07 -4.43 7.30
CA HIS A 92 -7.90 -4.85 6.16
C HIS A 92 -7.12 -5.56 5.04
N ALA A 93 -5.78 -5.54 5.07
CA ALA A 93 -4.92 -6.28 4.14
C ALA A 93 -4.38 -7.60 4.73
N SER A 94 -4.86 -8.03 5.92
CA SER A 94 -4.41 -9.29 6.52
C SER A 94 -4.51 -10.51 5.60
N PRO A 95 -5.52 -10.69 4.73
CA PRO A 95 -5.55 -11.81 3.79
C PRO A 95 -4.37 -11.82 2.82
N VAL A 96 -3.86 -10.65 2.39
CA VAL A 96 -2.65 -10.57 1.56
C VAL A 96 -1.42 -11.00 2.37
N PHE A 97 -1.32 -10.53 3.61
CA PHE A 97 -0.26 -10.96 4.52
C PHE A 97 -0.25 -12.48 4.71
N HIS A 98 -1.38 -13.09 5.05
CA HIS A 98 -1.51 -14.54 5.19
C HIS A 98 -1.18 -15.29 3.88
N ALA A 99 -1.58 -14.75 2.72
CA ALA A 99 -1.23 -15.32 1.41
C ALA A 99 0.29 -15.29 1.17
N ILE A 100 0.96 -14.18 1.49
CA ILE A 100 2.42 -14.05 1.39
C ILE A 100 3.12 -15.02 2.36
N GLN A 101 2.66 -15.14 3.61
CA GLN A 101 3.22 -16.09 4.57
C GLN A 101 3.04 -17.55 4.10
N TYR A 102 1.93 -17.86 3.45
CA TYR A 102 1.73 -19.15 2.80
C TYR A 102 2.72 -19.41 1.66
N LEU A 103 2.98 -18.41 0.82
CA LEU A 103 3.98 -18.51 -0.25
C LEU A 103 5.41 -18.69 0.30
N PHE A 104 5.70 -18.16 1.48
CA PHE A 104 6.95 -18.42 2.22
C PHE A 104 6.98 -19.79 2.95
N GLY A 105 5.89 -20.57 2.93
CA GLY A 105 5.79 -21.83 3.66
C GLY A 105 5.62 -21.67 5.18
N ARG A 106 5.30 -20.47 5.67
CA ARG A 106 5.09 -20.15 7.10
C ARG A 106 3.62 -20.24 7.54
N GLN A 107 2.72 -20.40 6.58
CA GLN A 107 1.28 -20.56 6.80
C GLN A 107 0.82 -21.85 6.10
N THR A 108 -0.21 -22.52 6.61
CA THR A 108 -0.71 -23.77 6.04
C THR A 108 -2.01 -23.56 5.26
N ARG A 109 -2.27 -24.43 4.28
CA ARG A 109 -3.52 -24.41 3.51
C ARG A 109 -4.74 -24.60 4.44
N ASP A 110 -4.67 -25.50 5.40
CA ASP A 110 -5.75 -25.75 6.37
C ASP A 110 -6.11 -24.50 7.17
N GLN A 111 -5.10 -23.73 7.64
CA GLN A 111 -5.34 -22.48 8.35
C GLN A 111 -5.94 -21.40 7.46
N LEU A 112 -5.51 -21.32 6.19
CA LEU A 112 -6.10 -20.42 5.21
C LEU A 112 -7.56 -20.79 4.93
N GLU A 113 -7.87 -22.06 4.71
CA GLU A 113 -9.25 -22.53 4.49
C GLU A 113 -10.16 -22.25 5.70
N ARG A 114 -9.60 -22.20 6.91
CA ARG A 114 -10.27 -21.82 8.15
C ARG A 114 -10.17 -20.33 8.50
N PHE A 115 -9.82 -19.47 7.55
CA PHE A 115 -9.78 -18.03 7.78
C PHE A 115 -11.02 -17.51 8.52
N ARG A 116 -10.82 -16.69 9.56
CA ARG A 116 -11.89 -16.18 10.44
C ARG A 116 -12.67 -17.27 11.19
N SER A 117 -12.09 -18.43 11.44
CA SER A 117 -12.67 -19.44 12.33
C SER A 117 -11.67 -19.83 13.42
N LEU A 118 -12.15 -20.54 14.44
CA LEU A 118 -11.31 -20.99 15.55
C LEU A 118 -10.16 -21.88 15.03
N GLY A 119 -8.94 -21.51 15.38
CA GLY A 119 -7.72 -22.20 14.96
C GLY A 119 -7.33 -21.98 13.49
N GLY A 120 -8.01 -21.12 12.76
CA GLY A 120 -7.63 -20.66 11.43
C GLY A 120 -6.88 -19.33 11.46
N ALA A 121 -6.47 -18.86 10.26
CA ALA A 121 -5.86 -17.54 10.09
C ALA A 121 -6.80 -16.45 10.61
N GLN A 122 -6.23 -15.49 11.37
CA GLN A 122 -7.03 -14.49 12.06
C GLN A 122 -7.57 -13.43 11.08
N SER A 123 -8.64 -12.75 11.51
CA SER A 123 -9.23 -11.62 10.76
C SER A 123 -8.22 -10.51 10.51
N TYR A 124 -7.33 -10.29 11.48
CA TYR A 124 -6.27 -9.30 11.48
C TYR A 124 -5.01 -9.94 12.07
N PRO A 125 -3.80 -9.57 11.61
CA PRO A 125 -2.57 -10.18 12.10
C PRO A 125 -2.47 -10.16 13.62
N SER A 126 -2.15 -11.29 14.22
CA SER A 126 -2.07 -11.44 15.68
C SER A 126 -0.86 -12.26 16.09
N ARG A 127 0.09 -11.64 16.80
CA ARG A 127 1.29 -12.31 17.34
C ARG A 127 1.01 -13.49 18.26
N THR A 128 -0.17 -13.53 18.85
CA THR A 128 -0.52 -14.53 19.87
C THR A 128 -1.44 -15.63 19.37
N LYS A 129 -2.05 -15.46 18.20
CA LYS A 129 -3.06 -16.37 17.67
C LYS A 129 -2.74 -16.94 16.30
N ASP A 130 -2.00 -16.19 15.47
CA ASP A 130 -1.53 -16.68 14.19
C ASP A 130 -0.28 -17.54 14.35
N SER A 131 -0.10 -18.49 13.46
CA SER A 131 1.09 -19.34 13.38
C SER A 131 2.17 -18.73 12.47
N ASP A 132 1.81 -17.75 11.67
CA ASP A 132 2.71 -17.02 10.79
C ASP A 132 3.54 -15.98 11.55
N ASP A 133 4.55 -15.45 10.88
CA ASP A 133 5.54 -14.53 11.46
C ASP A 133 4.98 -13.11 11.54
N VAL A 134 4.16 -12.84 12.54
CA VAL A 134 3.53 -11.56 12.81
C VAL A 134 4.40 -10.71 13.73
N ASP A 135 4.91 -9.59 13.22
CA ASP A 135 5.69 -8.64 14.03
C ASP A 135 4.80 -7.79 14.94
N PHE A 136 3.65 -7.32 14.46
CA PHE A 136 2.71 -6.48 15.20
C PHE A 136 1.27 -6.98 15.06
N SER A 137 0.54 -7.03 16.16
CA SER A 137 -0.91 -7.22 16.14
C SER A 137 -1.59 -5.91 15.75
N THR A 138 -2.35 -5.90 14.64
CA THR A 138 -2.90 -4.68 14.04
C THR A 138 -4.43 -4.66 13.94
N GLY A 139 -5.11 -5.31 14.87
CA GLY A 139 -6.57 -5.45 14.83
C GLY A 139 -7.36 -4.14 14.96
N SER A 140 -6.80 -3.10 15.59
CA SER A 140 -7.42 -1.77 15.68
C SER A 140 -6.78 -0.82 14.67
N VAL A 141 -7.63 -0.11 13.93
CA VAL A 141 -7.22 0.89 12.92
C VAL A 141 -6.37 1.98 13.59
N GLY A 142 -5.24 2.36 12.96
CA GLY A 142 -4.29 3.34 13.48
C GLY A 142 -3.36 2.86 14.60
N LEU A 143 -3.79 1.86 15.39
CA LEU A 143 -2.99 1.41 16.53
C LEU A 143 -1.67 0.74 16.10
N GLY A 144 -1.69 -0.05 15.03
CA GLY A 144 -0.48 -0.67 14.45
C GLY A 144 0.53 0.40 14.00
N VAL A 145 0.05 1.50 13.44
CA VAL A 145 0.87 2.63 12.98
C VAL A 145 1.57 3.28 14.17
N GLY A 146 0.82 3.68 15.20
CA GLY A 146 1.40 4.25 16.43
C GLY A 146 2.39 3.29 17.10
N ALA A 147 2.07 1.99 17.16
CA ALA A 147 2.95 0.98 17.75
C ALA A 147 4.30 0.88 17.03
N THR A 148 4.35 1.08 15.71
CA THR A 148 5.63 1.07 14.96
C THR A 148 6.55 2.22 15.39
N LEU A 149 6.00 3.40 15.64
CA LEU A 149 6.78 4.54 16.10
C LEU A 149 7.36 4.28 17.50
N PHE A 150 6.54 3.80 18.43
CA PHE A 150 7.03 3.47 19.76
C PHE A 150 8.02 2.30 19.77
N ALA A 151 7.87 1.33 18.87
CA ALA A 151 8.85 0.26 18.68
C ALA A 151 10.19 0.80 18.16
N ALA A 152 10.17 1.77 17.24
CA ALA A 152 11.37 2.45 16.76
C ALA A 152 12.05 3.25 17.90
N MET A 153 11.29 3.97 18.73
CA MET A 153 11.82 4.64 19.92
C MET A 153 12.51 3.67 20.89
N VAL A 154 11.88 2.53 21.17
CA VAL A 154 12.48 1.50 22.05
C VAL A 154 13.75 0.93 21.41
N ARG A 155 13.79 0.69 20.13
CA ARG A 155 14.98 0.22 19.41
C ARG A 155 16.11 1.25 19.51
N ASP A 156 15.82 2.53 19.28
CA ASP A 156 16.79 3.61 19.38
C ASP A 156 17.32 3.72 20.82
N TYR A 157 16.44 3.63 21.81
CA TYR A 157 16.84 3.61 23.23
C TYR A 157 17.82 2.48 23.54
N VAL A 158 17.49 1.24 23.14
CA VAL A 158 18.33 0.04 23.36
C VAL A 158 19.71 0.23 22.72
N ARG A 159 19.78 0.75 21.50
CA ARG A 159 21.04 0.98 20.79
C ARG A 159 21.87 2.10 21.41
N LEU A 160 21.26 3.24 21.69
CA LEU A 160 21.94 4.42 22.26
C LEU A 160 22.52 4.15 23.65
N HIS A 161 21.95 3.19 24.40
CA HIS A 161 22.44 2.78 25.71
C HIS A 161 23.38 1.57 25.66
N GLY A 162 23.80 1.13 24.47
CA GLY A 162 24.70 -0.01 24.30
C GLY A 162 24.13 -1.34 24.77
N LEU A 163 22.79 -1.47 24.79
CA LEU A 163 22.10 -2.70 25.20
C LEU A 163 21.82 -3.64 24.01
N ALA A 164 22.05 -3.20 22.78
CA ALA A 164 22.03 -4.05 21.61
C ALA A 164 23.30 -4.91 21.54
N GLY A 165 23.21 -6.12 21.01
CA GLY A 165 24.37 -6.98 20.74
C GLY A 165 25.39 -6.31 19.81
N GLU A 166 26.69 -6.58 20.00
CA GLU A 166 27.71 -6.09 19.09
C GLU A 166 27.46 -6.61 17.68
N GLY A 167 27.44 -5.70 16.68
CA GLY A 167 27.23 -6.04 15.28
C GLY A 167 25.78 -6.33 14.87
N GLU A 168 24.82 -6.21 15.78
CA GLU A 168 23.42 -6.37 15.39
C GLU A 168 22.99 -5.29 14.38
N PRO A 169 22.43 -5.70 13.21
CA PRO A 169 21.99 -4.77 12.19
C PRO A 169 20.83 -3.91 12.69
N ASN A 170 20.83 -2.64 12.31
CA ASN A 170 19.72 -1.73 12.59
C ASN A 170 18.63 -1.87 11.52
N GLY A 171 17.66 -2.76 11.74
CA GLY A 171 16.54 -2.93 10.84
C GLY A 171 15.58 -1.75 10.85
N ARG A 172 14.72 -1.69 9.84
CA ARG A 172 13.63 -0.70 9.75
C ARG A 172 12.41 -1.18 10.53
N ILE A 173 11.65 -0.22 11.02
CA ILE A 173 10.27 -0.46 11.43
C ILE A 173 9.37 0.12 10.35
N VAL A 174 8.49 -0.71 9.81
CA VAL A 174 7.63 -0.34 8.67
C VAL A 174 6.17 -0.47 9.08
N ALA A 175 5.35 0.54 8.78
CA ALA A 175 3.90 0.40 8.81
C ALA A 175 3.35 0.50 7.39
N LEU A 176 2.56 -0.48 6.95
CA LEU A 176 1.63 -0.29 5.85
C LEU A 176 0.29 0.11 6.44
N MET A 177 -0.22 1.27 6.06
CA MET A 177 -1.47 1.84 6.57
C MET A 177 -2.38 2.27 5.43
N GLY A 178 -3.68 2.34 5.69
CA GLY A 178 -4.63 3.00 4.79
C GLY A 178 -4.68 4.50 5.04
N ASP A 179 -5.09 5.28 4.04
CA ASP A 179 -5.32 6.72 4.17
C ASP A 179 -6.34 7.07 5.27
N ALA A 180 -7.37 6.25 5.45
CA ALA A 180 -8.35 6.40 6.53
C ALA A 180 -7.77 6.16 7.95
N GLU A 181 -6.59 5.55 8.09
CA GLU A 181 -5.92 5.43 9.39
C GLU A 181 -5.38 6.77 9.88
N LEU A 182 -5.25 7.76 9.00
CA LEU A 182 -4.92 9.13 9.37
C LEU A 182 -6.07 9.88 10.06
N ASP A 183 -7.28 9.33 10.07
CA ASP A 183 -8.40 9.87 10.87
C ASP A 183 -8.28 9.53 12.35
N GLU A 184 -7.36 8.62 12.71
CA GLU A 184 -7.13 8.19 14.10
C GLU A 184 -6.17 9.13 14.83
N GLY A 185 -6.64 9.74 15.94
CA GLY A 185 -5.86 10.74 16.72
C GLY A 185 -4.53 10.22 17.22
N ASN A 186 -4.43 8.93 17.60
CA ASN A 186 -3.20 8.31 18.09
C ASN A 186 -2.06 8.30 17.05
N VAL A 187 -2.37 8.37 15.75
CA VAL A 187 -1.35 8.48 14.69
C VAL A 187 -0.61 9.82 14.79
N PHE A 188 -1.35 10.91 14.98
CA PHE A 188 -0.77 12.24 15.13
C PHE A 188 -0.03 12.43 16.45
N GLU A 189 -0.56 11.87 17.53
CA GLU A 189 0.14 11.85 18.84
C GLU A 189 1.47 11.11 18.72
N ALA A 190 1.48 9.94 18.08
CA ALA A 190 2.70 9.19 17.83
C ALA A 190 3.71 9.99 16.98
N LEU A 191 3.26 10.66 15.90
CA LEU A 191 4.14 11.50 15.07
C LEU A 191 4.84 12.61 15.86
N LEU A 192 4.13 13.28 16.76
CA LEU A 192 4.70 14.31 17.62
C LEU A 192 5.73 13.73 18.59
N GLU A 193 5.48 12.54 19.16
CA GLU A 193 6.48 11.87 20.01
C GLU A 193 7.71 11.48 19.19
N GLY A 194 7.55 10.99 17.96
CA GLY A 194 8.65 10.70 17.05
C GLY A 194 9.54 11.90 16.77
N TRP A 195 8.92 13.07 16.52
CA TRP A 195 9.64 14.31 16.32
C TRP A 195 10.39 14.76 17.59
N LYS A 196 9.75 14.71 18.76
CA LYS A 196 10.37 15.09 20.05
C LYS A 196 11.62 14.25 20.36
N HIS A 197 11.64 13.00 19.95
CA HIS A 197 12.67 12.01 20.27
C HIS A 197 13.63 11.72 19.10
N ASP A 198 13.51 12.44 17.97
CA ASP A 198 14.33 12.24 16.77
C ASP A 198 14.40 10.77 16.33
N VAL A 199 13.22 10.12 16.26
CA VAL A 199 13.11 8.70 15.93
C VAL A 199 13.57 8.45 14.50
N ARG A 200 14.38 7.40 14.31
CA ARG A 200 15.04 7.06 13.04
C ARG A 200 14.59 5.68 12.53
N ASN A 201 14.96 5.33 11.28
CA ASN A 201 14.69 4.04 10.67
C ASN A 201 13.20 3.62 10.65
N LEU A 202 12.30 4.57 10.49
CA LEU A 202 10.86 4.37 10.46
C LEU A 202 10.29 4.68 9.08
N TRP A 203 9.52 3.76 8.52
CA TRP A 203 8.83 3.91 7.24
C TRP A 203 7.33 3.76 7.43
N TRP A 204 6.57 4.74 6.99
CA TRP A 204 5.13 4.61 6.86
C TRP A 204 4.75 4.64 5.39
N VAL A 205 4.10 3.57 4.93
CA VAL A 205 3.64 3.39 3.56
C VAL A 205 2.12 3.54 3.57
N ILE A 206 1.64 4.64 3.01
CA ILE A 206 0.21 4.96 2.95
C ILE A 206 -0.36 4.39 1.65
N ASP A 207 -1.24 3.41 1.77
CA ASP A 207 -2.10 2.95 0.68
C ASP A 207 -3.18 4.02 0.44
N TYR A 208 -2.85 5.01 -0.41
CA TYR A 208 -3.68 6.16 -0.70
C TYR A 208 -4.68 5.83 -1.81
N ASN A 209 -5.72 5.08 -1.46
CA ASN A 209 -6.77 4.67 -2.40
C ASN A 209 -7.94 5.69 -2.47
N ARG A 210 -7.91 6.73 -1.67
CA ARG A 210 -8.85 7.85 -1.67
C ARG A 210 -10.29 7.47 -1.31
N GLN A 211 -10.47 6.35 -0.60
CA GLN A 211 -11.76 5.88 -0.13
C GLN A 211 -11.69 5.49 1.35
N SER A 212 -12.46 6.21 2.19
CA SER A 212 -12.67 5.86 3.59
C SER A 212 -14.06 5.23 3.75
N LEU A 213 -14.12 3.99 4.23
CA LEU A 213 -15.34 3.17 4.22
C LEU A 213 -15.91 3.11 2.79
N ASP A 214 -17.15 3.53 2.60
CA ASP A 214 -17.83 3.64 1.30
C ASP A 214 -17.89 5.10 0.79
N GLY A 215 -17.12 5.99 1.39
CA GLY A 215 -17.01 7.40 1.00
C GLY A 215 -15.70 7.69 0.26
N VAL A 216 -15.74 8.62 -0.70
CA VAL A 216 -14.55 9.15 -1.35
C VAL A 216 -14.01 10.31 -0.52
N VAL A 217 -12.70 10.31 -0.23
CA VAL A 217 -12.06 11.37 0.55
C VAL A 217 -12.02 12.69 -0.21
N HIS A 218 -11.87 13.79 0.53
CA HIS A 218 -11.77 15.13 -0.06
C HIS A 218 -10.58 15.24 -1.02
N ASP A 219 -10.79 15.96 -2.11
CA ASP A 219 -9.72 16.31 -3.02
C ASP A 219 -8.63 17.11 -2.29
N TYR A 220 -7.39 16.97 -2.74
CA TYR A 220 -6.20 17.62 -2.14
C TYR A 220 -5.80 17.16 -0.71
N LEU A 221 -6.40 16.09 -0.16
CA LEU A 221 -5.96 15.52 1.12
C LEU A 221 -4.46 15.17 1.09
N PHE A 222 -3.96 14.67 -0.05
CA PHE A 222 -2.54 14.38 -0.25
C PHE A 222 -1.64 15.57 0.10
N GLN A 223 -1.98 16.79 -0.34
CA GLN A 223 -1.16 17.97 -0.05
C GLN A 223 -1.08 18.24 1.45
N ARG A 224 -2.18 18.03 2.18
CA ARG A 224 -2.20 18.18 3.65
C ARG A 224 -1.35 17.12 4.35
N ILE A 225 -1.40 15.88 3.86
CA ILE A 225 -0.54 14.80 4.35
C ILE A 225 0.92 15.20 4.16
N LYS A 226 1.31 15.61 2.95
CA LYS A 226 2.67 16.03 2.62
C LYS A 226 3.17 17.18 3.51
N ASP A 227 2.36 18.22 3.65
CA ASP A 227 2.70 19.38 4.49
C ASP A 227 2.89 18.97 5.96
N PHE A 228 2.01 18.11 6.47
CA PHE A 228 2.05 17.65 7.85
C PHE A 228 3.31 16.82 8.16
N PHE A 229 3.59 15.79 7.34
CA PHE A 229 4.77 14.96 7.51
C PHE A 229 6.06 15.77 7.34
N GLY A 230 6.12 16.68 6.35
CA GLY A 230 7.24 17.58 6.15
C GLY A 230 7.49 18.49 7.36
N THR A 231 6.43 18.98 8.02
CA THR A 231 6.54 19.84 9.21
C THR A 231 7.19 19.11 10.38
N VAL A 232 6.98 17.81 10.52
CA VAL A 232 7.61 16.99 11.58
C VAL A 232 8.92 16.33 11.13
N GLY A 233 9.50 16.77 10.01
CA GLY A 233 10.85 16.39 9.57
C GLY A 233 10.94 15.03 8.85
N TRP A 234 9.84 14.49 8.34
CA TRP A 234 9.84 13.28 7.53
C TRP A 234 10.11 13.59 6.06
N ASN A 235 10.82 12.71 5.38
CA ASN A 235 10.85 12.72 3.93
C ASN A 235 9.54 12.14 3.39
N VAL A 236 8.93 12.85 2.44
CA VAL A 236 7.70 12.39 1.78
C VAL A 236 8.02 11.99 0.34
N ILE A 237 7.75 10.75 0.00
CA ILE A 237 7.96 10.17 -1.33
C ILE A 237 6.59 9.87 -1.94
N GLU A 238 6.31 10.50 -3.07
CA GLU A 238 5.04 10.37 -3.77
C GLU A 238 5.13 9.31 -4.87
N LEU A 239 4.30 8.26 -4.77
CA LEU A 239 4.14 7.22 -5.79
C LEU A 239 2.81 7.44 -6.50
N LYS A 240 2.70 8.46 -7.35
CA LYS A 240 1.43 8.79 -7.99
C LYS A 240 1.23 8.06 -9.30
N TYR A 241 2.24 8.02 -10.14
CA TYR A 241 2.13 7.51 -11.52
C TYR A 241 2.99 6.28 -11.72
N GLY A 242 2.42 5.23 -12.31
CA GLY A 242 3.16 4.07 -12.78
C GLY A 242 3.87 4.34 -14.12
N LYS A 243 4.65 3.38 -14.58
CA LYS A 243 5.52 3.53 -15.75
C LYS A 243 4.78 3.79 -17.05
N LEU A 244 3.58 3.22 -17.22
CA LEU A 244 2.77 3.49 -18.42
C LEU A 244 2.34 4.96 -18.49
N LEU A 245 1.86 5.52 -17.36
CA LEU A 245 1.50 6.94 -17.30
C LEU A 245 2.72 7.83 -17.47
N GLN A 246 3.86 7.52 -16.82
CA GLN A 246 5.09 8.27 -16.97
C GLN A 246 5.52 8.33 -18.45
N THR A 247 5.48 7.20 -19.16
CA THR A 247 5.79 7.14 -20.59
C THR A 247 4.80 7.97 -21.43
N ALA A 248 3.49 7.86 -21.14
CA ALA A 248 2.48 8.63 -21.86
C ALA A 248 2.61 10.14 -21.64
N PHE A 249 3.17 10.59 -20.53
CA PHE A 249 3.40 12.01 -20.26
C PHE A 249 4.53 12.62 -21.10
N GLU A 250 5.46 11.81 -21.59
CA GLU A 250 6.53 12.25 -22.51
C GLU A 250 6.03 12.42 -23.95
N GLU A 251 4.86 11.87 -24.28
CA GLU A 251 4.27 11.94 -25.61
C GLU A 251 3.53 13.29 -25.85
N PRO A 252 3.29 13.67 -27.14
CA PRO A 252 2.52 14.86 -27.45
C PRO A 252 1.11 14.85 -26.83
N GLY A 253 0.82 15.81 -25.98
CA GLY A 253 -0.42 15.90 -25.21
C GLY A 253 -0.32 15.33 -23.79
N GLY A 254 0.80 14.66 -23.45
CA GLY A 254 1.02 14.02 -22.16
C GLY A 254 0.94 14.98 -20.97
N GLY A 255 1.48 16.19 -21.11
CA GLY A 255 1.36 17.22 -20.07
C GLY A 255 -0.09 17.64 -19.77
N ALA A 256 -0.95 17.66 -20.80
CA ALA A 256 -2.37 17.94 -20.61
C ALA A 256 -3.10 16.75 -19.96
N LEU A 257 -2.72 15.51 -20.30
CA LEU A 257 -3.22 14.32 -19.65
C LEU A 257 -2.84 14.29 -18.17
N MET A 258 -1.58 14.56 -17.83
CA MET A 258 -1.10 14.65 -16.46
C MET A 258 -1.89 15.69 -15.66
N ASN A 259 -2.04 16.91 -16.19
CA ASN A 259 -2.80 17.96 -15.53
C ASN A 259 -4.27 17.59 -15.35
N TRP A 260 -4.87 16.89 -16.33
CA TRP A 260 -6.24 16.39 -16.20
C TRP A 260 -6.38 15.38 -15.07
N ILE A 261 -5.45 14.42 -14.97
CA ILE A 261 -5.44 13.46 -13.87
C ILE A 261 -5.25 14.16 -12.51
N ASP A 262 -4.38 15.17 -12.45
CA ASP A 262 -4.09 15.92 -11.22
C ASP A 262 -5.28 16.75 -10.73
N THR A 263 -6.11 17.21 -11.63
CA THR A 263 -7.27 18.05 -11.33
C THR A 263 -8.60 17.29 -11.33
N CYS A 264 -8.60 16.03 -11.79
CA CYS A 264 -9.77 15.16 -11.76
C CYS A 264 -10.19 14.90 -10.32
N SER A 265 -11.48 15.12 -10.02
CA SER A 265 -11.99 14.82 -8.68
C SER A 265 -11.88 13.31 -8.37
N ASN A 266 -11.65 12.99 -7.10
CA ASN A 266 -11.56 11.59 -6.65
C ASN A 266 -12.83 10.80 -6.98
N GLN A 267 -14.01 11.45 -6.92
CA GLN A 267 -15.29 10.83 -7.29
C GLN A 267 -15.35 10.46 -8.76
N LEU A 268 -14.98 11.40 -9.65
CA LEU A 268 -14.98 11.16 -11.09
C LEU A 268 -13.96 10.06 -11.45
N TYR A 269 -12.76 10.14 -10.91
CA TYR A 269 -11.73 9.14 -11.15
C TYR A 269 -12.20 7.72 -10.75
N SER A 270 -12.79 7.56 -9.56
CA SER A 270 -13.34 6.28 -9.11
C SER A 270 -14.48 5.79 -10.01
N ALA A 271 -15.38 6.68 -10.41
CA ALA A 271 -16.49 6.32 -11.31
C ALA A 271 -16.00 5.86 -12.68
N LEU A 272 -15.02 6.55 -13.27
CA LEU A 272 -14.43 6.18 -14.57
C LEU A 272 -13.66 4.86 -14.48
N THR A 273 -12.95 4.64 -13.38
CA THR A 273 -12.29 3.37 -13.09
C THR A 273 -13.29 2.21 -13.08
N PHE A 274 -14.43 2.38 -12.40
CA PHE A 274 -15.46 1.34 -12.35
C PHE A 274 -16.15 1.13 -13.71
N GLN A 275 -16.38 2.19 -14.47
CA GLN A 275 -17.06 2.14 -15.77
C GLN A 275 -16.16 1.62 -16.90
N GLY A 276 -14.86 1.66 -16.76
CA GLY A 276 -13.91 1.08 -17.71
C GLY A 276 -13.50 2.00 -18.86
N GLY A 277 -12.80 1.44 -19.85
CA GLY A 277 -12.08 2.16 -20.89
C GLY A 277 -12.94 3.03 -21.79
N ALA A 278 -14.15 2.58 -22.14
CA ALA A 278 -15.07 3.38 -22.96
C ALA A 278 -15.49 4.68 -22.24
N ALA A 279 -15.68 4.64 -20.93
CA ALA A 279 -15.99 5.82 -20.12
C ALA A 279 -14.79 6.77 -20.05
N TRP A 280 -13.59 6.24 -19.81
CA TRP A 280 -12.34 7.00 -19.88
C TRP A 280 -12.19 7.72 -21.23
N ARG A 281 -12.35 6.99 -22.33
CA ARG A 281 -12.26 7.54 -23.69
C ARG A 281 -13.26 8.68 -23.91
N SER A 282 -14.52 8.49 -23.52
CA SER A 282 -15.56 9.48 -23.69
C SER A 282 -15.24 10.79 -22.95
N HIS A 283 -14.81 10.69 -21.68
CA HIS A 283 -14.45 11.86 -20.88
C HIS A 283 -13.20 12.56 -21.41
N LEU A 284 -12.12 11.83 -21.67
CA LEU A 284 -10.88 12.41 -22.20
C LEU A 284 -11.11 13.07 -23.56
N LYS A 285 -11.93 12.48 -24.42
CA LYS A 285 -12.30 13.09 -25.70
C LYS A 285 -13.10 14.39 -25.53
N THR A 286 -13.98 14.44 -24.54
CA THR A 286 -14.78 15.63 -24.24
C THR A 286 -13.89 16.76 -23.71
N ASP A 287 -13.06 16.46 -22.73
CA ASP A 287 -12.29 17.45 -21.98
C ASP A 287 -11.01 17.87 -22.70
N LEU A 288 -10.32 16.93 -23.33
CA LEU A 288 -9.01 17.12 -23.93
C LEU A 288 -8.97 16.94 -25.46
N GLY A 289 -10.07 16.58 -26.10
CA GLY A 289 -10.10 16.20 -27.52
C GLY A 289 -9.61 17.29 -28.50
N ARG A 290 -9.55 18.56 -28.06
CA ARG A 290 -8.98 19.67 -28.83
C ARG A 290 -7.48 19.89 -28.59
N THR A 291 -6.91 19.20 -27.61
CA THR A 291 -5.49 19.31 -27.29
C THR A 291 -4.66 18.50 -28.27
N LYS A 292 -3.61 19.13 -28.80
CA LYS A 292 -2.71 18.49 -29.75
C LYS A 292 -2.08 17.24 -29.11
N GLY A 293 -2.13 16.12 -29.83
CA GLY A 293 -1.58 14.83 -29.39
C GLY A 293 -2.60 13.91 -28.75
N ILE A 294 -3.60 14.41 -28.03
CA ILE A 294 -4.60 13.58 -27.33
C ILE A 294 -5.38 12.67 -28.27
N LYS A 295 -5.71 13.15 -29.48
CA LYS A 295 -6.40 12.30 -30.45
C LYS A 295 -5.56 11.06 -30.81
N ALA A 296 -4.27 11.25 -31.07
CA ALA A 296 -3.36 10.13 -31.40
C ALA A 296 -3.28 9.15 -30.20
N LEU A 297 -3.07 9.67 -28.98
CA LEU A 297 -3.06 8.84 -27.77
C LEU A 297 -4.34 8.00 -27.63
N LEU A 298 -5.51 8.58 -27.87
CA LEU A 298 -6.78 7.85 -27.79
C LEU A 298 -6.96 6.84 -28.94
N ASP A 299 -6.45 7.15 -30.14
CA ASP A 299 -6.53 6.24 -31.30
C ASP A 299 -5.54 5.08 -31.19
N ASP A 300 -4.40 5.25 -30.51
CA ASP A 300 -3.36 4.23 -30.31
C ASP A 300 -3.70 3.21 -29.20
N HIS A 301 -4.72 3.49 -28.38
CA HIS A 301 -5.17 2.61 -27.31
C HIS A 301 -6.60 2.13 -27.60
N ASP A 302 -6.86 0.81 -27.56
CA ASP A 302 -8.22 0.32 -27.40
C ASP A 302 -8.76 0.62 -25.99
N ASP A 303 -10.01 0.27 -25.70
CA ASP A 303 -10.61 0.60 -24.40
C ASP A 303 -9.92 -0.12 -23.24
N ASP A 304 -9.48 -1.35 -23.43
CA ASP A 304 -8.78 -2.13 -22.41
C ASP A 304 -7.37 -1.55 -22.16
N ALA A 305 -6.65 -1.19 -23.21
CA ALA A 305 -5.34 -0.55 -23.09
C ALA A 305 -5.45 0.83 -22.44
N LEU A 306 -6.48 1.62 -22.81
CA LEU A 306 -6.74 2.92 -22.20
C LEU A 306 -7.11 2.77 -20.71
N HIS A 307 -7.92 1.77 -20.36
CA HIS A 307 -8.22 1.49 -18.96
C HIS A 307 -6.96 1.14 -18.17
N ARG A 308 -6.11 0.25 -18.71
CA ARG A 308 -4.83 -0.08 -18.08
C ARG A 308 -3.93 1.12 -17.91
N LEU A 309 -3.83 2.00 -18.92
CA LEU A 309 -3.07 3.24 -18.85
C LEU A 309 -3.59 4.14 -17.72
N MET A 310 -4.90 4.44 -17.73
CA MET A 310 -5.51 5.37 -16.77
C MET A 310 -5.54 4.83 -15.33
N THR A 311 -5.42 3.53 -15.13
CA THR A 311 -5.37 2.89 -13.81
C THR A 311 -3.94 2.52 -13.37
N ASN A 312 -2.91 2.82 -14.17
CA ASN A 312 -1.52 2.55 -13.84
C ASN A 312 -0.98 3.58 -12.83
N LEU A 313 -1.49 3.53 -11.60
CA LEU A 313 -1.00 4.38 -10.51
C LEU A 313 0.29 3.79 -9.92
N GLY A 314 1.10 4.66 -9.29
CA GLY A 314 2.42 4.27 -8.78
C GLY A 314 2.41 3.14 -7.77
N GLY A 315 1.38 3.08 -6.89
CA GLY A 315 1.21 1.99 -5.92
C GLY A 315 0.75 0.66 -6.52
N HIS A 316 0.46 0.61 -7.83
CA HIS A 316 0.11 -0.59 -8.60
C HIS A 316 1.14 -0.96 -9.66
N ASP A 317 2.23 -0.22 -9.73
CA ASP A 317 3.32 -0.48 -10.65
C ASP A 317 4.53 -0.99 -9.85
N MET A 318 4.89 -2.26 -10.08
CA MET A 318 5.97 -2.91 -9.33
C MET A 318 7.30 -2.17 -9.48
N THR A 319 7.62 -1.74 -10.70
CA THR A 319 8.86 -1.01 -10.98
C THR A 319 8.89 0.34 -10.27
N ALA A 320 7.82 1.14 -10.39
CA ALA A 320 7.73 2.44 -9.73
C ALA A 320 7.79 2.30 -8.20
N THR A 321 7.13 1.27 -7.65
CA THR A 321 7.14 0.98 -6.21
C THR A 321 8.55 0.63 -5.73
N LEU A 322 9.27 -0.23 -6.43
CA LEU A 322 10.64 -0.62 -6.08
C LEU A 322 11.62 0.55 -6.24
N GLU A 323 11.48 1.36 -7.28
CA GLU A 323 12.27 2.59 -7.44
C GLU A 323 12.11 3.50 -6.23
N ALA A 324 10.87 3.76 -5.82
CA ALA A 324 10.59 4.61 -4.67
C ALA A 324 11.21 4.09 -3.37
N PHE A 325 11.07 2.79 -3.07
CA PHE A 325 11.69 2.20 -1.88
C PHE A 325 13.22 2.24 -1.93
N ASN A 326 13.81 2.17 -3.13
CA ASN A 326 15.26 2.21 -3.33
C ASN A 326 15.85 3.63 -3.29
N THR A 327 15.03 4.69 -3.30
CA THR A 327 15.53 6.09 -3.17
C THR A 327 16.04 6.41 -1.78
N VAL A 328 15.69 5.62 -0.77
CA VAL A 328 16.03 5.89 0.63
C VAL A 328 17.52 5.64 0.88
N ALA A 329 18.27 6.69 1.15
CA ALA A 329 19.72 6.65 1.30
C ALA A 329 20.20 6.64 2.77
N ASP A 330 19.35 7.05 3.72
CA ASP A 330 19.71 7.21 5.13
C ASP A 330 18.59 6.69 6.07
N ASP A 331 18.71 6.95 7.34
CA ASP A 331 17.79 6.52 8.39
C ASP A 331 16.69 7.55 8.74
N THR A 332 16.59 8.65 7.99
CA THR A 332 15.52 9.64 8.16
C THR A 332 14.16 8.96 8.01
N PRO A 333 13.18 9.28 8.86
CA PRO A 333 11.84 8.71 8.71
C PRO A 333 11.23 9.01 7.35
N GLN A 334 10.59 8.01 6.74
CA GLN A 334 10.04 8.08 5.38
C GLN A 334 8.53 7.91 5.40
N CYS A 335 7.82 8.80 4.73
CA CYS A 335 6.40 8.65 4.42
C CYS A 335 6.25 8.41 2.91
N PHE A 336 5.83 7.22 2.52
CA PHE A 336 5.51 6.91 1.13
C PHE A 336 4.01 7.09 0.95
N VAL A 337 3.60 7.97 0.05
CA VAL A 337 2.19 8.11 -0.32
C VAL A 337 1.96 7.42 -1.65
N ALA A 338 1.49 6.18 -1.58
CA ALA A 338 1.28 5.33 -2.74
C ALA A 338 -0.16 5.47 -3.26
N TYR A 339 -0.32 6.10 -4.40
CA TYR A 339 -1.62 6.20 -5.06
C TYR A 339 -2.04 4.84 -5.58
N THR A 340 -3.21 4.40 -5.15
CA THR A 340 -3.79 3.10 -5.48
C THR A 340 -5.28 3.23 -5.84
N ILE A 341 -5.87 2.11 -6.21
CA ILE A 341 -7.30 1.97 -6.48
C ILE A 341 -7.83 0.88 -5.56
N LYS A 342 -8.81 1.22 -4.74
CA LYS A 342 -9.51 0.23 -3.91
C LYS A 342 -10.23 -0.77 -4.81
N GLY A 343 -9.88 -2.05 -4.70
CA GLY A 343 -10.38 -3.09 -5.58
C GLY A 343 -9.61 -3.29 -6.89
N TYR A 344 -8.40 -2.76 -7.02
CA TYR A 344 -7.57 -2.90 -8.23
C TYR A 344 -7.52 -4.35 -8.75
N ASN A 345 -7.60 -4.53 -10.07
CA ASN A 345 -7.61 -5.83 -10.74
C ASN A 345 -8.72 -6.79 -10.23
N THR A 346 -9.81 -6.26 -9.70
CA THR A 346 -11.02 -7.02 -9.37
C THR A 346 -12.26 -6.31 -9.93
N PRO A 347 -13.39 -7.01 -10.06
CA PRO A 347 -14.68 -6.40 -10.45
C PRO A 347 -15.17 -5.30 -9.49
N LEU A 348 -14.52 -5.15 -8.33
CA LEU A 348 -14.86 -4.12 -7.34
C LEU A 348 -14.05 -2.82 -7.51
N ALA A 349 -13.16 -2.74 -8.50
CA ALA A 349 -12.28 -1.59 -8.71
C ALA A 349 -13.09 -0.29 -8.86
N GLY A 350 -12.84 0.68 -7.97
CA GLY A 350 -13.53 1.98 -8.00
C GLY A 350 -15.01 1.97 -7.65
N HIS A 351 -15.61 0.80 -7.34
CA HIS A 351 -17.03 0.73 -6.96
C HIS A 351 -17.26 1.45 -5.63
N LYS A 352 -18.37 2.20 -5.53
CA LYS A 352 -18.70 3.01 -4.34
C LYS A 352 -18.89 2.17 -3.06
N ASP A 353 -19.45 0.98 -3.17
CA ASP A 353 -19.78 0.09 -2.04
C ASP A 353 -18.76 -1.07 -1.91
N ASN A 354 -17.50 -0.84 -2.24
CA ASN A 354 -16.48 -1.90 -2.26
C ASN A 354 -15.81 -2.16 -0.90
N HIS A 355 -16.08 -1.36 0.13
CA HIS A 355 -15.40 -1.50 1.42
C HIS A 355 -15.62 -2.88 2.04
N SER A 356 -16.87 -3.31 2.13
CA SER A 356 -17.27 -4.64 2.63
C SER A 356 -17.95 -5.53 1.58
N GLY A 357 -17.99 -5.08 0.33
CA GLY A 357 -18.53 -5.83 -0.80
C GLY A 357 -17.78 -7.14 -0.99
N LEU A 358 -18.51 -8.22 -1.22
CA LEU A 358 -17.95 -9.56 -1.46
C LEU A 358 -18.20 -9.94 -2.92
N MET A 359 -17.14 -10.37 -3.61
CA MET A 359 -17.27 -10.91 -4.95
C MET A 359 -18.11 -12.20 -4.92
N ASN A 360 -19.05 -12.31 -5.86
CA ASN A 360 -19.84 -13.50 -6.07
C ASN A 360 -19.03 -14.58 -6.84
N LEU A 361 -19.67 -15.75 -7.10
CA LEU A 361 -19.01 -16.88 -7.79
C LEU A 361 -18.55 -16.52 -9.21
N GLU A 362 -19.35 -15.76 -9.96
CA GLU A 362 -19.03 -15.35 -11.34
C GLU A 362 -17.87 -14.36 -11.36
N GLN A 363 -17.79 -13.47 -10.37
CA GLN A 363 -16.72 -12.51 -10.23
C GLN A 363 -15.39 -13.11 -9.74
N MET A 364 -15.43 -14.32 -9.18
CA MET A 364 -14.24 -15.07 -8.74
C MET A 364 -13.72 -16.05 -9.79
N ALA A 365 -14.51 -16.36 -10.79
CA ALA A 365 -14.12 -17.24 -11.91
C ALA A 365 -13.22 -16.51 -12.90
#